data_abeb45c233f871b18bcd7c95f4037f08
#
_entry.id   abeb45c233f871b18bcd7c95f4037f08
#
_cell.length_a   1.000
_cell.length_b   1.000
_cell.length_c   1.000
_cell.angle_alpha   90.00
_cell.angle_beta   90.00
_cell.angle_gamma   90.00
#
_symmetry.space_group_name_H-M   'P 1'
#
loop_
_entity.id
_entity.type
_entity.pdbx_description
1 polymer ?
#
loop_
_entity_poly.entity_id
_entity_poly.type
_entity_poly.pdbx_seq_one_letter_code
_entity_poly.pdbx_strand_id
1 'polypeptide(L)'
;SNYHPNSLAQSLRGRNSMQIGVVVSDISSPFCSSMVRGVGHTLLEAGYVPLIVDSKDNLELEEHLIQTLLCRRVDGLIVNTASYVNPSLIRVACDGVPVVLCDRYVSDFRFPFVGSQHFSVMPKLVSHLKEEGFCKVAFFTQEYHTNSARFNRRNAYLQSVKEIFPEENGEALTYVLDLSDNKNTARCIRNLLDSCAPGEVPAIIAVNSVTCSHISGVLDTMGLE
;
A
#
# COMPACT_ATOMS: atom_id res chain seq x y z
N SER A 1 -32.36 32.56 13.76
CA SER A 1 -32.74 31.27 14.36
C SER A 1 -31.59 30.29 14.13
N ASN A 2 -30.95 29.84 15.20
CA ASN A 2 -29.82 28.88 15.18
C ASN A 2 -30.38 27.44 15.18
N TYR A 3 -31.19 27.10 14.16
CA TYR A 3 -31.69 25.73 14.00
C TYR A 3 -30.64 24.92 13.23
N HIS A 4 -29.92 24.04 13.92
CA HIS A 4 -29.12 22.98 13.29
C HIS A 4 -30.01 21.73 13.15
N PRO A 5 -30.30 21.28 11.93
CA PRO A 5 -31.07 20.05 11.72
C PRO A 5 -30.36 18.88 12.41
N ASN A 6 -31.06 18.16 13.25
CA ASN A 6 -30.54 16.97 13.92
C ASN A 6 -30.32 15.86 12.87
N SER A 7 -29.08 15.56 12.54
CA SER A 7 -28.69 14.53 11.58
C SER A 7 -29.26 13.14 11.92
N LEU A 8 -29.44 12.84 13.21
CA LEU A 8 -30.11 11.63 13.70
C LEU A 8 -31.61 11.58 13.33
N ALA A 9 -32.30 12.72 13.36
CA ALA A 9 -33.70 12.80 12.98
C ALA A 9 -33.89 12.71 11.44
N GLN A 10 -32.90 13.12 10.66
CA GLN A 10 -32.92 12.96 9.20
C GLN A 10 -32.65 11.52 8.76
N SER A 11 -31.74 10.81 9.42
CA SER A 11 -31.44 9.38 9.14
C SER A 11 -32.59 8.43 9.50
N LEU A 12 -33.44 8.79 10.46
CA LEU A 12 -34.67 8.05 10.82
C LEU A 12 -35.75 8.09 9.74
N ARG A 13 -35.65 9.01 8.75
CA ARG A 13 -36.61 9.13 7.62
C ARG A 13 -36.15 8.40 6.35
N GLY A 14 -35.19 7.46 6.44
CA GLY A 14 -34.70 6.69 5.29
C GLY A 14 -33.82 7.50 4.32
N ARG A 15 -33.25 8.63 4.75
CA ARG A 15 -32.27 9.41 3.98
C ARG A 15 -30.86 8.90 4.29
N ASN A 16 -30.00 8.92 3.26
CA ASN A 16 -28.56 8.66 3.37
C ASN A 16 -27.94 9.53 4.47
N SER A 17 -26.92 9.02 5.14
CA SER A 17 -26.16 9.75 6.18
C SER A 17 -25.30 10.85 5.60
N MET A 18 -25.02 10.80 4.30
CA MET A 18 -24.04 11.63 3.57
C MET A 18 -22.64 11.50 4.17
N GLN A 19 -22.31 10.32 4.72
CA GLN A 19 -21.01 10.00 5.30
C GLN A 19 -20.42 8.77 4.62
N ILE A 20 -19.14 8.83 4.30
CA ILE A 20 -18.36 7.71 3.75
C ILE A 20 -17.23 7.37 4.71
N GLY A 21 -17.13 6.09 5.10
CA GLY A 21 -16.00 5.60 5.87
C GLY A 21 -14.78 5.45 4.97
N VAL A 22 -13.65 6.01 5.38
CA VAL A 22 -12.35 5.89 4.70
C VAL A 22 -11.39 5.19 5.64
N VAL A 23 -11.09 3.94 5.37
CA VAL A 23 -10.19 3.10 6.17
C VAL A 23 -8.83 3.07 5.48
N VAL A 24 -7.80 3.51 6.18
CA VAL A 24 -6.41 3.48 5.69
C VAL A 24 -5.56 2.54 6.52
N SER A 25 -4.55 1.95 5.90
CA SER A 25 -3.65 1.03 6.59
C SER A 25 -2.58 1.72 7.44
N ASP A 26 -2.20 2.95 7.09
CA ASP A 26 -1.22 3.76 7.82
C ASP A 26 -1.32 5.22 7.38
N ILE A 27 -1.92 6.07 8.20
CA ILE A 27 -2.08 7.50 7.90
C ILE A 27 -0.75 8.26 7.87
N SER A 28 0.29 7.75 8.50
CA SER A 28 1.64 8.35 8.49
C SER A 28 2.35 8.15 7.15
N SER A 29 1.92 7.17 6.36
CA SER A 29 2.47 6.92 5.03
C SER A 29 2.15 8.08 4.07
N PRO A 30 3.14 8.62 3.33
CA PRO A 30 2.90 9.65 2.32
C PRO A 30 1.89 9.25 1.25
N PHE A 31 1.83 7.96 0.91
CA PHE A 31 0.84 7.41 -0.01
C PHE A 31 -0.58 7.52 0.57
N CYS A 32 -0.81 7.01 1.77
CA CYS A 32 -2.13 7.06 2.42
C CYS A 32 -2.59 8.50 2.66
N SER A 33 -1.70 9.38 3.12
CA SER A 33 -2.01 10.80 3.33
C SER A 33 -2.43 11.49 2.02
N SER A 34 -1.75 11.20 0.91
CA SER A 34 -2.11 11.73 -0.41
C SER A 34 -3.43 11.18 -0.92
N MET A 35 -3.69 9.89 -0.71
CA MET A 35 -4.95 9.23 -1.05
C MET A 35 -6.11 9.84 -0.27
N VAL A 36 -5.97 9.99 1.05
CA VAL A 36 -6.98 10.60 1.93
C VAL A 36 -7.30 12.03 1.50
N ARG A 37 -6.28 12.81 1.13
CA ARG A 37 -6.49 14.17 0.62
C ARG A 37 -7.33 14.18 -0.67
N GLY A 38 -7.01 13.31 -1.63
CA GLY A 38 -7.74 13.21 -2.90
C GLY A 38 -9.18 12.73 -2.71
N VAL A 39 -9.36 11.64 -1.96
CA VAL A 39 -10.68 11.08 -1.61
C VAL A 39 -11.52 12.11 -0.85
N GLY A 40 -10.93 12.76 0.17
CA GLY A 40 -11.63 13.76 0.97
C GLY A 40 -12.12 14.95 0.15
N HIS A 41 -11.28 15.46 -0.76
CA HIS A 41 -11.66 16.54 -1.68
C HIS A 41 -12.87 16.14 -2.53
N THR A 42 -12.81 15.01 -3.22
CA THR A 42 -13.88 14.52 -4.09
C THR A 42 -15.18 14.24 -3.33
N LEU A 43 -15.11 13.67 -2.14
CA LEU A 43 -16.28 13.42 -1.30
C LEU A 43 -16.96 14.72 -0.86
N LEU A 44 -16.18 15.71 -0.44
CA LEU A 44 -16.70 17.02 -0.03
C LEU A 44 -17.38 17.76 -1.19
N GLU A 45 -16.80 17.73 -2.39
CA GLU A 45 -17.44 18.29 -3.60
C GLU A 45 -18.76 17.58 -3.94
N ALA A 46 -18.85 16.27 -3.67
CA ALA A 46 -20.08 15.49 -3.84
C ALA A 46 -21.07 15.64 -2.67
N GLY A 47 -20.77 16.45 -1.66
CA GLY A 47 -21.62 16.69 -0.49
C GLY A 47 -21.53 15.61 0.59
N TYR A 48 -20.54 14.70 0.52
CA TYR A 48 -20.27 13.69 1.54
C TYR A 48 -19.21 14.14 2.54
N VAL A 49 -19.35 13.68 3.78
CA VAL A 49 -18.35 13.87 4.83
C VAL A 49 -17.51 12.60 4.98
N PRO A 50 -16.18 12.63 4.77
CA PRO A 50 -15.33 11.47 5.01
C PRO A 50 -15.11 11.25 6.51
N LEU A 51 -15.32 10.01 6.98
CA LEU A 51 -14.93 9.55 8.31
C LEU A 51 -13.67 8.70 8.16
N ILE A 52 -12.52 9.28 8.48
CA ILE A 52 -11.21 8.66 8.27
C ILE A 52 -10.81 7.91 9.53
N VAL A 53 -10.40 6.65 9.35
CA VAL A 53 -9.86 5.79 10.42
C VAL A 53 -8.58 5.10 9.95
N ASP A 54 -7.66 4.87 10.88
CA ASP A 54 -6.34 4.27 10.64
C ASP A 54 -6.25 2.90 11.31
N SER A 55 -6.11 1.84 10.51
CA SER A 55 -6.01 0.45 10.98
C SER A 55 -4.60 0.04 11.42
N LYS A 56 -3.59 0.89 11.19
CA LYS A 56 -2.17 0.62 11.53
C LYS A 56 -1.66 -0.71 10.98
N ASP A 57 -2.10 -1.06 9.77
CA ASP A 57 -1.79 -2.34 9.09
C ASP A 57 -2.17 -3.58 9.94
N ASN A 58 -3.18 -3.44 10.82
CA ASN A 58 -3.67 -4.49 11.71
C ASN A 58 -5.10 -4.88 11.33
N LEU A 59 -5.31 -6.16 11.00
CA LEU A 59 -6.59 -6.69 10.52
C LEU A 59 -7.69 -6.64 11.59
N GLU A 60 -7.37 -6.98 12.85
CA GLU A 60 -8.35 -6.97 13.94
C GLU A 60 -8.84 -5.55 14.23
N LEU A 61 -7.91 -4.57 14.21
CA LEU A 61 -8.26 -3.17 14.36
C LEU A 61 -9.09 -2.68 13.15
N GLU A 62 -8.75 -3.09 11.93
CA GLU A 62 -9.53 -2.76 10.73
C GLU A 62 -10.98 -3.25 10.87
N GLU A 63 -11.18 -4.51 11.26
CA GLU A 63 -12.51 -5.09 11.48
C GLU A 63 -13.31 -4.29 12.52
N HIS A 64 -12.69 -3.97 13.66
CA HIS A 64 -13.32 -3.18 14.72
C HIS A 64 -13.71 -1.78 14.23
N LEU A 65 -12.83 -1.11 13.49
CA LEU A 65 -13.07 0.23 12.95
C LEU A 65 -14.18 0.23 11.89
N ILE A 66 -14.22 -0.78 11.02
CA ILE A 66 -15.30 -0.97 10.04
C ILE A 66 -16.63 -1.13 10.76
N GLN A 67 -16.73 -1.98 11.79
CA GLN A 67 -17.95 -2.12 12.57
C GLN A 67 -18.38 -0.81 13.24
N THR A 68 -17.41 -0.04 13.73
CA THR A 68 -17.69 1.29 14.32
C THR A 68 -18.26 2.26 13.27
N LEU A 69 -17.74 2.25 12.04
CA LEU A 69 -18.26 3.06 10.93
C LEU A 69 -19.69 2.63 10.53
N LEU A 70 -19.95 1.33 10.47
CA LEU A 70 -21.28 0.77 10.18
C LEU A 70 -22.31 1.16 11.26
N CYS A 71 -21.92 1.12 12.54
CA CYS A 71 -22.76 1.62 13.63
C CYS A 71 -23.08 3.12 13.49
N ARG A 72 -22.23 3.91 12.84
CA ARG A 72 -22.48 5.31 12.48
C ARG A 72 -23.31 5.49 11.22
N ARG A 73 -23.72 4.37 10.59
CA ARG A 73 -24.55 4.34 9.37
C ARG A 73 -23.93 5.05 8.19
N VAL A 74 -22.63 4.86 7.96
CA VAL A 74 -21.99 5.37 6.73
C VAL A 74 -22.69 4.76 5.50
N ASP A 75 -22.77 5.53 4.42
CA ASP A 75 -23.43 5.13 3.18
C ASP A 75 -22.56 4.19 2.32
N GLY A 76 -21.26 4.09 2.64
CA GLY A 76 -20.31 3.20 1.98
C GLY A 76 -18.92 3.31 2.59
N LEU A 77 -18.01 2.47 2.10
CA LEU A 77 -16.64 2.37 2.57
C LEU A 77 -15.64 2.50 1.41
N ILE A 78 -14.56 3.23 1.63
CA ILE A 78 -13.35 3.21 0.81
C ILE A 78 -12.24 2.64 1.69
N VAL A 79 -11.63 1.52 1.27
CA VAL A 79 -10.74 0.75 2.14
C VAL A 79 -9.40 0.48 1.46
N ASN A 80 -8.32 0.89 2.10
CA ASN A 80 -6.97 0.39 1.85
C ASN A 80 -6.71 -0.71 2.88
N THR A 81 -7.09 -1.95 2.55
CA THR A 81 -7.18 -3.06 3.52
C THR A 81 -5.82 -3.46 4.11
N ALA A 82 -5.82 -3.86 5.37
CA ALA A 82 -4.66 -4.38 6.07
C ALA A 82 -4.23 -5.78 5.59
N SER A 83 -5.16 -6.58 5.02
CA SER A 83 -4.86 -7.96 4.64
C SER A 83 -5.42 -8.34 3.27
N TYR A 84 -4.65 -9.19 2.56
CA TYR A 84 -5.07 -9.85 1.32
C TYR A 84 -6.22 -10.87 1.56
N VAL A 85 -6.31 -11.45 2.76
CA VAL A 85 -7.39 -12.34 3.18
C VAL A 85 -8.23 -11.61 4.22
N ASN A 86 -9.46 -11.23 3.87
CA ASN A 86 -10.34 -10.43 4.73
C ASN A 86 -11.81 -10.90 4.64
N PRO A 87 -12.16 -12.01 5.31
CA PRO A 87 -13.53 -12.52 5.30
C PRO A 87 -14.56 -11.57 5.91
N SER A 88 -14.13 -10.74 6.86
CA SER A 88 -14.98 -9.74 7.51
C SER A 88 -15.46 -8.68 6.52
N LEU A 89 -14.53 -8.14 5.72
CA LEU A 89 -14.86 -7.16 4.69
C LEU A 89 -15.76 -7.75 3.58
N ILE A 90 -15.53 -9.03 3.23
CA ILE A 90 -16.39 -9.75 2.27
C ILE A 90 -17.82 -9.82 2.81
N ARG A 91 -18.01 -10.18 4.08
CA ARG A 91 -19.35 -10.20 4.71
C ARG A 91 -20.04 -8.85 4.65
N VAL A 92 -19.33 -7.78 4.99
CA VAL A 92 -19.85 -6.40 4.93
C VAL A 92 -20.37 -6.06 3.53
N ALA A 93 -19.64 -6.44 2.48
CA ALA A 93 -20.09 -6.23 1.11
C ALA A 93 -21.29 -7.13 0.74
N CYS A 94 -21.32 -8.38 1.19
CA CYS A 94 -22.45 -9.30 0.98
C CYS A 94 -23.72 -8.82 1.70
N ASP A 95 -23.59 -8.13 2.82
CA ASP A 95 -24.70 -7.51 3.56
C ASP A 95 -25.23 -6.22 2.86
N GLY A 96 -24.67 -5.89 1.68
CA GLY A 96 -25.17 -4.83 0.82
C GLY A 96 -24.53 -3.45 1.07
N VAL A 97 -23.49 -3.37 1.89
CA VAL A 97 -22.74 -2.12 2.08
C VAL A 97 -21.85 -1.87 0.86
N PRO A 98 -21.93 -0.71 0.18
CA PRO A 98 -21.03 -0.38 -0.90
C PRO A 98 -19.57 -0.29 -0.40
N VAL A 99 -18.65 -1.05 -1.01
CA VAL A 99 -17.23 -1.05 -0.67
C VAL A 99 -16.40 -0.87 -1.94
N VAL A 100 -15.45 0.05 -1.90
CA VAL A 100 -14.41 0.24 -2.92
C VAL A 100 -13.05 0.04 -2.29
N LEU A 101 -12.19 -0.77 -2.91
CA LEU A 101 -10.82 -0.98 -2.46
C LEU A 101 -9.85 -0.04 -3.17
N CYS A 102 -8.84 0.45 -2.42
CA CYS A 102 -7.77 1.31 -2.92
C CYS A 102 -6.40 0.68 -2.71
N ASP A 103 -5.55 0.65 -3.76
CA ASP A 103 -4.16 0.13 -3.79
C ASP A 103 -4.03 -1.36 -3.43
N ARG A 104 -4.74 -1.83 -2.43
CA ARG A 104 -4.73 -3.23 -1.98
C ARG A 104 -6.09 -3.87 -2.21
N TYR A 105 -6.09 -5.11 -2.65
CA TYR A 105 -7.31 -5.89 -2.89
C TYR A 105 -7.35 -7.14 -2.02
N VAL A 106 -8.54 -7.69 -1.88
CA VAL A 106 -8.84 -8.91 -1.12
C VAL A 106 -8.99 -10.08 -2.09
N SER A 107 -8.49 -11.28 -1.71
CA SER A 107 -8.75 -12.53 -2.43
C SER A 107 -10.22 -12.95 -2.32
N ASP A 108 -10.60 -13.88 -3.18
CA ASP A 108 -11.87 -14.61 -3.11
C ASP A 108 -13.16 -13.78 -3.24
N PHE A 109 -13.04 -12.45 -3.49
CA PHE A 109 -14.18 -11.59 -3.77
C PHE A 109 -13.81 -10.43 -4.71
N ARG A 110 -14.73 -10.12 -5.62
CA ARG A 110 -14.53 -9.03 -6.60
C ARG A 110 -15.13 -7.73 -6.11
N PHE A 111 -14.31 -6.93 -5.48
CA PHE A 111 -14.65 -5.54 -5.15
C PHE A 111 -14.40 -4.59 -6.33
N PRO A 112 -15.14 -3.48 -6.46
CA PRO A 112 -14.65 -2.29 -7.16
C PRO A 112 -13.26 -1.91 -6.62
N PHE A 113 -12.30 -1.66 -7.53
CA PHE A 113 -10.90 -1.49 -7.16
C PHE A 113 -10.24 -0.36 -7.94
N VAL A 114 -9.48 0.47 -7.25
CA VAL A 114 -8.60 1.49 -7.82
C VAL A 114 -7.18 1.26 -7.33
N GLY A 115 -6.24 1.06 -8.23
CA GLY A 115 -4.85 0.75 -7.87
C GLY A 115 -3.85 1.04 -8.97
N SER A 116 -2.58 0.80 -8.68
CA SER A 116 -1.46 1.05 -9.59
C SER A 116 -1.24 -0.10 -10.57
N GLN A 117 -0.74 0.22 -11.76
CA GLN A 117 -0.43 -0.75 -12.81
C GLN A 117 1.01 -1.29 -12.64
N HIS A 118 1.25 -2.10 -11.61
CA HIS A 118 2.59 -2.56 -11.24
C HIS A 118 3.30 -3.30 -12.39
N PHE A 119 2.59 -4.17 -13.12
CA PHE A 119 3.14 -4.98 -14.21
C PHE A 119 3.48 -4.18 -15.48
N SER A 120 2.96 -2.98 -15.65
CA SER A 120 3.31 -2.10 -16.77
C SER A 120 4.41 -1.08 -16.42
N VAL A 121 4.56 -0.75 -15.14
CA VAL A 121 5.53 0.24 -14.67
C VAL A 121 6.88 -0.40 -14.33
N MET A 122 6.87 -1.57 -13.69
CA MET A 122 8.10 -2.23 -13.22
C MET A 122 9.08 -2.58 -14.36
N PRO A 123 8.64 -3.12 -15.52
CA PRO A 123 9.57 -3.35 -16.63
C PRO A 123 10.27 -2.08 -17.12
N LYS A 124 9.56 -0.96 -17.16
CA LYS A 124 10.14 0.34 -17.57
C LYS A 124 11.20 0.81 -16.59
N LEU A 125 10.94 0.63 -15.29
CA LEU A 125 11.90 1.00 -14.25
C LEU A 125 13.16 0.12 -14.33
N VAL A 126 13.01 -1.19 -14.45
CA VAL A 126 14.13 -2.14 -14.56
C VAL A 126 14.93 -1.92 -15.85
N SER A 127 14.25 -1.65 -16.99
CA SER A 127 14.94 -1.31 -18.25
C SER A 127 15.74 -0.02 -18.13
N HIS A 128 15.15 1.00 -17.54
CA HIS A 128 15.84 2.28 -17.32
C HIS A 128 17.11 2.09 -16.49
N LEU A 129 17.05 1.33 -15.40
CA LEU A 129 18.23 1.07 -14.56
C LEU A 129 19.31 0.29 -15.32
N LYS A 130 18.93 -0.63 -16.22
CA LYS A 130 19.89 -1.31 -17.10
C LYS A 130 20.54 -0.33 -18.10
N GLU A 131 19.76 0.56 -18.70
CA GLU A 131 20.24 1.57 -19.64
C GLU A 131 21.20 2.56 -18.99
N GLU A 132 21.01 2.89 -17.70
CA GLU A 132 21.91 3.72 -16.87
C GLU A 132 23.19 2.97 -16.47
N GLY A 133 23.33 1.69 -16.81
CA GLY A 133 24.56 0.92 -16.63
C GLY A 133 24.68 0.19 -15.29
N PHE A 134 23.60 0.09 -14.50
CA PHE A 134 23.63 -0.73 -13.28
C PHE A 134 23.77 -2.22 -13.64
N CYS A 135 24.70 -2.92 -12.98
CA CYS A 135 25.04 -4.31 -13.27
C CYS A 135 23.91 -5.28 -12.88
N LYS A 136 23.17 -4.98 -11.83
CA LYS A 136 22.01 -5.73 -11.36
C LYS A 136 21.06 -4.84 -10.59
N VAL A 137 19.83 -5.30 -10.44
CA VAL A 137 18.76 -4.57 -9.76
C VAL A 137 18.21 -5.45 -8.64
N ALA A 138 18.29 -4.99 -7.40
CA ALA A 138 17.74 -5.68 -6.24
C ALA A 138 16.40 -5.08 -5.81
N PHE A 139 15.51 -5.89 -5.26
CA PHE A 139 14.21 -5.47 -4.74
C PHE A 139 14.17 -5.58 -3.22
N PHE A 140 14.01 -4.46 -2.55
CA PHE A 140 13.92 -4.38 -1.10
C PHE A 140 12.47 -4.16 -0.69
N THR A 141 11.93 -5.08 0.09
CA THR A 141 10.52 -5.09 0.48
C THR A 141 10.35 -5.35 1.97
N GLN A 142 9.20 -4.98 2.52
CA GLN A 142 8.70 -5.50 3.79
C GLN A 142 7.98 -6.82 3.54
N GLU A 143 7.49 -7.48 4.60
CA GLU A 143 6.60 -8.65 4.49
C GLU A 143 5.47 -8.37 3.47
N TYR A 144 5.27 -9.30 2.53
CA TYR A 144 4.41 -9.09 1.37
C TYR A 144 3.29 -10.12 1.20
N HIS A 145 3.32 -11.26 1.92
CA HIS A 145 2.35 -12.35 1.70
C HIS A 145 0.92 -11.94 2.08
N THR A 146 0.77 -11.05 3.06
CA THR A 146 -0.54 -10.54 3.47
C THR A 146 -0.93 -9.22 2.78
N ASN A 147 -0.05 -8.67 1.93
CA ASN A 147 -0.21 -7.36 1.31
C ASN A 147 -0.19 -7.47 -0.21
N SER A 148 -1.36 -7.39 -0.85
CA SER A 148 -1.52 -7.57 -2.28
C SER A 148 -0.72 -6.58 -3.14
N ALA A 149 -0.53 -5.33 -2.69
CA ALA A 149 0.26 -4.34 -3.42
C ALA A 149 1.76 -4.69 -3.41
N ARG A 150 2.30 -5.06 -2.24
CA ARG A 150 3.70 -5.50 -2.12
C ARG A 150 3.94 -6.79 -2.91
N PHE A 151 3.01 -7.73 -2.81
CA PHE A 151 3.04 -9.00 -3.55
C PHE A 151 3.08 -8.77 -5.07
N ASN A 152 2.22 -7.92 -5.60
CA ASN A 152 2.19 -7.60 -7.03
C ASN A 152 3.45 -6.85 -7.49
N ARG A 153 3.96 -5.91 -6.70
CA ARG A 153 5.21 -5.19 -7.02
C ARG A 153 6.38 -6.15 -7.10
N ARG A 154 6.48 -7.09 -6.14
CA ARG A 154 7.50 -8.14 -6.16
C ARG A 154 7.36 -9.04 -7.40
N ASN A 155 6.17 -9.53 -7.70
CA ASN A 155 5.97 -10.40 -8.86
C ASN A 155 6.27 -9.68 -10.19
N ALA A 156 5.87 -8.41 -10.31
CA ALA A 156 6.21 -7.58 -11.46
C ALA A 156 7.74 -7.39 -11.58
N TYR A 157 8.44 -7.20 -10.46
CA TYR A 157 9.90 -7.14 -10.42
C TYR A 157 10.53 -8.46 -10.89
N LEU A 158 10.12 -9.60 -10.35
CA LEU A 158 10.65 -10.91 -10.73
C LEU A 158 10.49 -11.20 -12.24
N GLN A 159 9.31 -10.87 -12.77
CA GLN A 159 9.07 -11.00 -14.20
C GLN A 159 10.00 -10.08 -15.00
N SER A 160 10.16 -8.83 -14.58
CA SER A 160 11.01 -7.84 -15.25
C SER A 160 12.49 -8.23 -15.24
N VAL A 161 13.00 -8.70 -14.09
CA VAL A 161 14.41 -9.17 -14.00
C VAL A 161 14.63 -10.37 -14.89
N LYS A 162 13.73 -11.35 -14.88
CA LYS A 162 13.83 -12.54 -15.75
C LYS A 162 13.90 -12.18 -17.24
N GLU A 163 13.21 -11.13 -17.68
CA GLU A 163 13.18 -10.69 -19.07
C GLU A 163 14.38 -9.80 -19.43
N ILE A 164 14.80 -8.93 -18.52
CA ILE A 164 15.77 -7.87 -18.80
C ILE A 164 17.20 -8.25 -18.36
N PHE A 165 17.34 -9.00 -17.26
CA PHE A 165 18.60 -9.54 -16.73
C PHE A 165 18.52 -11.06 -16.60
N PRO A 166 18.45 -11.82 -17.71
CA PRO A 166 18.17 -13.26 -17.69
C PRO A 166 19.23 -14.10 -16.97
N GLU A 167 20.44 -13.55 -16.76
CA GLU A 167 21.54 -14.14 -15.99
C GLU A 167 21.35 -13.99 -14.48
N GLU A 168 20.50 -13.07 -14.04
CA GLU A 168 20.28 -12.76 -12.62
C GLU A 168 19.11 -13.54 -12.03
N ASN A 169 19.26 -13.95 -10.79
CA ASN A 169 18.19 -14.58 -10.01
C ASN A 169 17.43 -13.53 -9.18
N GLY A 170 16.32 -13.04 -9.69
CA GLY A 170 15.49 -12.03 -9.01
C GLY A 170 15.02 -12.45 -7.61
N GLU A 171 14.80 -13.76 -7.36
CA GLU A 171 14.47 -14.25 -6.01
C GLU A 171 15.64 -14.04 -5.03
N ALA A 172 16.87 -14.35 -5.44
CA ALA A 172 18.07 -14.15 -4.64
C ALA A 172 18.38 -12.66 -4.42
N LEU A 173 17.90 -11.78 -5.30
CA LEU A 173 18.03 -10.32 -5.22
C LEU A 173 16.81 -9.66 -4.55
N THR A 174 15.91 -10.45 -3.96
CA THR A 174 14.75 -9.95 -3.19
C THR A 174 15.07 -10.00 -1.70
N TYR A 175 15.13 -8.84 -1.05
CA TYR A 175 15.45 -8.71 0.37
C TYR A 175 14.20 -8.26 1.15
N VAL A 176 13.77 -9.09 2.12
CA VAL A 176 12.67 -8.76 3.02
C VAL A 176 13.24 -8.08 4.27
N LEU A 177 12.81 -6.86 4.53
CA LEU A 177 13.32 -6.03 5.61
C LEU A 177 12.34 -5.95 6.78
N ASP A 178 12.89 -5.98 7.99
CA ASP A 178 12.26 -5.40 9.18
C ASP A 178 12.79 -3.96 9.34
N LEU A 179 11.90 -2.98 9.16
CA LEU A 179 12.28 -1.55 9.22
C LEU A 179 12.64 -1.09 10.65
N SER A 180 12.46 -1.92 11.67
CA SER A 180 12.95 -1.66 13.03
C SER A 180 14.41 -2.11 13.24
N ASP A 181 14.97 -2.91 12.30
CA ASP A 181 16.32 -3.47 12.38
C ASP A 181 17.27 -2.90 11.33
N ASN A 182 17.89 -1.75 11.63
CA ASN A 182 18.89 -1.11 10.77
C ASN A 182 20.09 -2.03 10.47
N LYS A 183 20.47 -2.91 11.41
CA LYS A 183 21.61 -3.83 11.21
C LYS A 183 21.28 -4.91 10.17
N ASN A 184 20.05 -5.40 10.17
CA ASN A 184 19.57 -6.32 9.15
C ASN A 184 19.63 -5.67 7.78
N THR A 185 19.08 -4.44 7.63
CA THR A 185 19.10 -3.68 6.39
C THR A 185 20.52 -3.42 5.89
N ALA A 186 21.43 -2.99 6.77
CA ALA A 186 22.83 -2.78 6.42
C ALA A 186 23.53 -4.08 5.95
N ARG A 187 23.19 -5.23 6.56
CA ARG A 187 23.69 -6.54 6.10
C ARG A 187 23.18 -6.89 4.71
N CYS A 188 21.88 -6.66 4.43
CA CYS A 188 21.31 -6.89 3.10
C CYS A 188 22.00 -6.03 2.03
N ILE A 189 22.27 -4.76 2.33
CA ILE A 189 22.99 -3.85 1.43
C ILE A 189 24.41 -4.36 1.18
N ARG A 190 25.16 -4.75 2.22
CA ARG A 190 26.51 -5.32 2.05
C ARG A 190 26.48 -6.57 1.19
N ASN A 191 25.57 -7.51 1.45
CA ASN A 191 25.43 -8.73 0.65
C ASN A 191 25.19 -8.43 -0.83
N LEU A 192 24.38 -7.38 -1.13
CA LEU A 192 24.16 -6.93 -2.50
C LEU A 192 25.47 -6.39 -3.12
N LEU A 193 26.18 -5.50 -2.43
CA LEU A 193 27.45 -4.93 -2.89
C LEU A 193 28.51 -6.01 -3.11
N ASP A 194 28.64 -6.94 -2.17
CA ASP A 194 29.62 -8.04 -2.24
C ASP A 194 29.30 -9.04 -3.39
N SER A 195 28.09 -9.02 -3.91
CA SER A 195 27.68 -9.84 -5.06
C SER A 195 28.03 -9.25 -6.41
N CYS A 196 28.56 -8.02 -6.45
CA CYS A 196 28.99 -7.31 -7.67
C CYS A 196 30.48 -7.48 -7.93
N ALA A 197 30.88 -7.44 -9.19
CA ALA A 197 32.31 -7.42 -9.52
C ALA A 197 32.93 -6.07 -9.15
N PRO A 198 34.26 -6.01 -8.95
CA PRO A 198 34.95 -4.73 -8.64
C PRO A 198 34.67 -3.65 -9.70
N GLY A 199 34.16 -2.52 -9.25
CA GLY A 199 33.83 -1.37 -10.11
C GLY A 199 32.40 -1.41 -10.68
N GLU A 200 31.63 -2.46 -10.42
CA GLU A 200 30.21 -2.53 -10.76
C GLU A 200 29.34 -1.94 -9.65
N VAL A 201 28.21 -1.33 -10.04
CA VAL A 201 27.26 -0.71 -9.11
C VAL A 201 25.88 -1.35 -9.30
N PRO A 202 25.27 -1.90 -8.23
CA PRO A 202 23.91 -2.37 -8.28
C PRO A 202 22.91 -1.23 -8.04
N ALA A 203 21.67 -1.41 -8.50
CA ALA A 203 20.55 -0.55 -8.14
C ALA A 203 19.62 -1.22 -7.11
N ILE A 204 18.97 -0.41 -6.31
CA ILE A 204 17.95 -0.85 -5.35
C ILE A 204 16.59 -0.26 -5.72
N ILE A 205 15.61 -1.14 -5.92
CA ILE A 205 14.20 -0.76 -5.99
C ILE A 205 13.56 -1.00 -4.61
N ALA A 206 13.12 0.06 -3.95
CA ALA A 206 12.34 -0.04 -2.72
C ALA A 206 10.86 -0.24 -3.02
N VAL A 207 10.19 -1.14 -2.30
CA VAL A 207 8.76 -1.47 -2.52
C VAL A 207 7.83 -0.28 -2.36
N ASN A 208 8.18 0.68 -1.51
CA ASN A 208 7.42 1.91 -1.25
C ASN A 208 8.33 3.02 -0.68
N SER A 209 7.75 4.22 -0.50
CA SER A 209 8.48 5.39 0.01
C SER A 209 9.01 5.22 1.43
N VAL A 210 8.31 4.50 2.30
CA VAL A 210 8.75 4.25 3.69
C VAL A 210 10.00 3.39 3.68
N THR A 211 10.00 2.30 2.90
CA THR A 211 11.18 1.43 2.69
C THR A 211 12.32 2.21 2.04
N CYS A 212 12.03 3.07 1.06
CA CYS A 212 13.05 3.91 0.41
C CYS A 212 13.74 4.84 1.41
N SER A 213 12.96 5.59 2.20
CA SER A 213 13.51 6.50 3.23
C SER A 213 14.32 5.76 4.29
N HIS A 214 13.87 4.55 4.70
CA HIS A 214 14.62 3.72 5.63
C HIS A 214 15.97 3.29 5.05
N ILE A 215 15.99 2.80 3.80
CA ILE A 215 17.22 2.40 3.11
C ILE A 215 18.18 3.59 2.98
N SER A 216 17.69 4.77 2.55
CA SER A 216 18.51 5.97 2.44
C SER A 216 19.17 6.33 3.78
N GLY A 217 18.42 6.32 4.88
CA GLY A 217 18.99 6.57 6.21
C GLY A 217 20.05 5.54 6.64
N VAL A 218 19.90 4.27 6.21
CA VAL A 218 20.93 3.25 6.49
C VAL A 218 22.16 3.45 5.60
N LEU A 219 22.00 3.79 4.31
CA LEU A 219 23.11 4.12 3.41
C LEU A 219 23.93 5.28 3.95
N ASP A 220 23.28 6.36 4.41
CA ASP A 220 23.93 7.52 5.04
C ASP A 220 24.78 7.08 6.25
N THR A 221 24.26 6.21 7.11
CA THR A 221 25.02 5.69 8.28
C THR A 221 26.18 4.77 7.90
N MET A 222 26.13 4.15 6.71
CA MET A 222 27.21 3.34 6.15
C MET A 222 28.26 4.17 5.40
N GLY A 223 28.02 5.48 5.20
CA GLY A 223 28.88 6.35 4.38
C GLY A 223 28.84 6.01 2.88
N LEU A 224 27.70 5.50 2.41
CA LEU A 224 27.45 5.18 1.00
C LEU A 224 26.51 6.23 0.42
N GLU A 225 26.83 6.74 -0.77
CA GLU A 225 26.01 7.70 -1.54
C GLU A 225 25.12 6.98 -2.55
#